data_2866611d7b20fbf3291112f541102900
#
_entry.id   2866611d7b20fbf3291112f541102900
#
_cell.length_a   1.000
_cell.length_b   1.000
_cell.length_c   1.000
_cell.angle_alpha   90.00
_cell.angle_beta   90.00
_cell.angle_gamma   90.00
#
_symmetry.space_group_name_H-M   'P 1'
#
loop_
_entity.id
_entity.type
_entity.pdbx_description
1 polymer ?
#
loop_
_entity_poly.entity_id
_entity_poly.type
_entity_poly.pdbx_seq_one_letter_code
_entity_poly.pdbx_strand_id
1 'polypeptide(L)'
;ANHIINVSRDEEKQWRLKMKIQHPHLKQMIGDISQENDVTQAILTYKPTMICIFACLKHIDLCELYPAKSISNNTNGIMNVHTVLQKYESTHNVSRVLFVSTDKACLPITTYGCTKAISEFFLQGIAPGKTKWVGIRYGNVLNSSGSIIPYLQANGPTSKPYTLTHPEMTRFIMTLSHSVNLIEYALVHGKHNEIVIPFIYSMKIADLFAIFEKKFNKSHIVTGLRCKEKIHEDLISVSEANHTYKNGAYYHITPSSVSNTDVHPFDSSQHIIAHEHLLAYLESQSLLD
;
A
#
# COMPACT_ATOMS: atom_id res chain seq x y z
N ALA A 1 -9.22 -1.78 20.03
CA ALA A 1 -9.33 -0.31 20.17
C ALA A 1 -10.68 0.02 20.82
N ASN A 2 -10.70 0.98 21.75
CA ASN A 2 -11.95 1.41 22.37
C ASN A 2 -12.80 2.27 21.42
N HIS A 3 -12.15 2.99 20.50
CA HIS A 3 -12.79 3.78 19.47
C HIS A 3 -11.95 3.75 18.20
N ILE A 4 -12.61 3.74 17.03
CA ILE A 4 -12.00 3.88 15.72
C ILE A 4 -12.58 5.13 15.08
N ILE A 5 -11.72 6.04 14.65
CA ILE A 5 -12.12 7.26 13.97
C ILE A 5 -11.71 7.13 12.51
N ASN A 6 -12.67 7.05 11.60
CA ASN A 6 -12.41 7.07 10.16
C ASN A 6 -12.48 8.51 9.65
N VAL A 7 -11.33 9.04 9.23
CA VAL A 7 -11.22 10.36 8.61
C VAL A 7 -11.02 10.20 7.12
N SER A 8 -11.92 10.72 6.31
CA SER A 8 -11.85 10.65 4.85
C SER A 8 -12.64 11.81 4.23
N ARG A 9 -12.19 12.29 3.09
CA ARG A 9 -12.92 13.30 2.30
C ARG A 9 -14.06 12.71 1.46
N ASP A 10 -14.12 11.38 1.32
CA ASP A 10 -15.10 10.66 0.51
C ASP A 10 -16.35 10.35 1.36
N GLU A 11 -17.33 11.24 1.27
CA GLU A 11 -18.58 11.17 2.01
C GLU A 11 -19.38 9.89 1.66
N GLU A 12 -19.40 9.50 0.37
CA GLU A 12 -20.14 8.31 -0.06
C GLU A 12 -19.55 7.02 0.55
N LYS A 13 -18.22 6.88 0.52
CA LYS A 13 -17.57 5.73 1.17
C LYS A 13 -17.78 5.72 2.67
N GLN A 14 -17.78 6.87 3.31
CA GLN A 14 -18.09 6.98 4.73
C GLN A 14 -19.53 6.53 5.02
N TRP A 15 -20.50 7.01 4.23
CA TRP A 15 -21.90 6.58 4.37
C TRP A 15 -22.04 5.07 4.17
N ARG A 16 -21.47 4.50 3.10
CA ARG A 16 -21.46 3.05 2.84
C ARG A 16 -20.82 2.26 4.00
N LEU A 17 -19.71 2.75 4.54
CA LEU A 17 -19.06 2.13 5.70
C LEU A 17 -19.97 2.11 6.92
N LYS A 18 -20.68 3.23 7.21
CA LYS A 18 -21.65 3.33 8.30
C LYS A 18 -22.80 2.33 8.14
N MET A 19 -23.29 2.16 6.91
CA MET A 19 -24.38 1.20 6.64
C MET A 19 -23.92 -0.25 6.76
N LYS A 20 -22.67 -0.53 6.38
CA LYS A 20 -22.08 -1.88 6.43
C LYS A 20 -21.63 -2.28 7.83
N ILE A 21 -21.05 -1.36 8.58
CA ILE A 21 -20.46 -1.60 9.91
C ILE A 21 -21.22 -0.74 10.94
N GLN A 22 -22.25 -1.32 11.51
CA GLN A 22 -23.02 -0.68 12.60
C GLN A 22 -22.34 -0.97 13.94
N HIS A 23 -21.21 -0.27 14.21
CA HIS A 23 -20.46 -0.47 15.44
C HIS A 23 -20.44 0.82 16.27
N PRO A 24 -20.83 0.82 17.55
CA PRO A 24 -20.97 2.02 18.39
C PRO A 24 -19.65 2.79 18.60
N HIS A 25 -18.53 2.09 18.48
CA HIS A 25 -17.20 2.69 18.63
C HIS A 25 -16.58 3.18 17.31
N LEU A 26 -17.26 3.02 16.16
CA LEU A 26 -16.84 3.60 14.89
C LEU A 26 -17.40 5.01 14.74
N LYS A 27 -16.52 6.00 14.73
CA LYS A 27 -16.87 7.39 14.45
C LYS A 27 -16.32 7.78 13.08
N GLN A 28 -16.96 8.74 12.46
CA GLN A 28 -16.61 9.21 11.12
C GLN A 28 -16.45 10.73 11.15
N MET A 29 -15.44 11.22 10.40
CA MET A 29 -15.18 12.62 10.20
C MET A 29 -14.85 12.86 8.72
N ILE A 30 -15.50 13.87 8.12
CA ILE A 30 -15.06 14.38 6.82
C ILE A 30 -13.82 15.23 7.03
N GLY A 31 -12.74 14.89 6.30
CA GLY A 31 -11.49 15.62 6.40
C GLY A 31 -10.49 15.14 5.34
N ASP A 32 -9.61 16.03 4.92
CA ASP A 32 -8.57 15.80 3.93
C ASP A 32 -7.18 15.89 4.60
N ILE A 33 -6.39 14.81 4.50
CA ILE A 33 -5.04 14.76 5.08
C ILE A 33 -4.09 15.83 4.49
N SER A 34 -4.38 16.32 3.27
CA SER A 34 -3.62 17.41 2.65
C SER A 34 -3.89 18.78 3.28
N GLN A 35 -4.88 18.89 4.18
CA GLN A 35 -5.24 20.11 4.91
C GLN A 35 -4.82 19.98 6.37
N GLU A 36 -3.84 20.78 6.79
CA GLU A 36 -3.32 20.77 8.18
C GLU A 36 -4.44 21.01 9.20
N ASN A 37 -5.42 21.88 8.87
CA ASN A 37 -6.54 22.19 9.77
C ASN A 37 -7.42 20.93 10.01
N ASP A 38 -7.69 20.12 9.00
CA ASP A 38 -8.49 18.93 9.17
C ASP A 38 -7.76 17.87 10.02
N VAL A 39 -6.44 17.74 9.82
CA VAL A 39 -5.58 16.88 10.65
C VAL A 39 -5.56 17.38 12.09
N THR A 40 -5.44 18.69 12.30
CA THR A 40 -5.47 19.34 13.63
C THR A 40 -6.80 19.06 14.32
N GLN A 41 -7.91 19.29 13.63
CA GLN A 41 -9.25 19.03 14.17
C GLN A 41 -9.42 17.56 14.57
N ALA A 42 -9.00 16.62 13.71
CA ALA A 42 -9.09 15.19 13.99
C ALA A 42 -8.29 14.81 15.26
N ILE A 43 -7.05 15.27 15.37
CA ILE A 43 -6.15 14.92 16.49
C ILE A 43 -6.64 15.56 17.81
N LEU A 44 -7.01 16.82 17.79
CA LEU A 44 -7.42 17.52 19.02
C LEU A 44 -8.81 17.12 19.51
N THR A 45 -9.75 16.83 18.60
CA THR A 45 -11.11 16.41 18.94
C THR A 45 -11.13 14.99 19.49
N TYR A 46 -10.46 14.06 18.81
CA TYR A 46 -10.59 12.63 19.15
C TYR A 46 -9.45 12.09 20.02
N LYS A 47 -8.35 12.84 20.19
CA LYS A 47 -7.18 12.49 21.01
C LYS A 47 -6.74 11.04 20.79
N PRO A 48 -6.46 10.61 19.54
CA PRO A 48 -6.10 9.24 19.25
C PRO A 48 -4.80 8.84 19.94
N THR A 49 -4.66 7.55 20.26
CA THR A 49 -3.41 6.98 20.74
C THR A 49 -2.55 6.41 19.62
N MET A 50 -3.18 6.08 18.48
CA MET A 50 -2.52 5.61 17.27
C MET A 50 -3.15 6.25 16.04
N ILE A 51 -2.34 6.49 15.02
CA ILE A 51 -2.78 7.00 13.72
C ILE A 51 -2.28 6.05 12.62
N CYS A 52 -3.18 5.63 11.72
CA CYS A 52 -2.84 4.86 10.53
C CYS A 52 -3.14 5.71 9.28
N ILE A 53 -2.12 5.98 8.48
CA ILE A 53 -2.21 6.82 7.28
C ILE A 53 -2.37 5.91 6.07
N PHE A 54 -3.62 5.72 5.63
CA PHE A 54 -3.98 5.00 4.40
C PHE A 54 -4.29 5.92 3.22
N ALA A 55 -4.53 7.20 3.52
CA ALA A 55 -4.95 8.18 2.52
C ALA A 55 -3.87 8.38 1.46
N CYS A 56 -4.20 8.09 0.20
CA CYS A 56 -3.32 8.36 -0.93
C CYS A 56 -4.09 8.40 -2.26
N LEU A 57 -3.54 9.11 -3.22
CA LEU A 57 -3.88 8.95 -4.64
C LEU A 57 -3.01 7.82 -5.18
N LYS A 58 -3.62 6.71 -5.61
CA LYS A 58 -2.92 5.46 -5.97
C LYS A 58 -2.99 5.09 -7.46
N HIS A 59 -3.89 5.71 -8.21
CA HIS A 59 -4.04 5.46 -9.64
C HIS A 59 -2.90 6.14 -10.40
N ILE A 60 -2.00 5.35 -10.98
CA ILE A 60 -0.76 5.82 -11.60
C ILE A 60 -1.07 6.85 -12.68
N ASP A 61 -2.00 6.56 -13.60
CA ASP A 61 -2.36 7.46 -14.70
C ASP A 61 -2.85 8.83 -14.19
N LEU A 62 -3.65 8.83 -13.12
CA LEU A 62 -4.12 10.09 -12.50
C LEU A 62 -3.00 10.81 -11.75
N CYS A 63 -2.07 10.09 -11.15
CA CYS A 63 -0.92 10.70 -10.49
C CYS A 63 0.02 11.36 -11.51
N GLU A 64 0.23 10.74 -12.67
CA GLU A 64 1.00 11.35 -13.76
C GLU A 64 0.31 12.59 -14.34
N LEU A 65 -1.01 12.56 -14.48
CA LEU A 65 -1.78 13.68 -15.00
C LEU A 65 -1.87 14.85 -13.99
N TYR A 66 -1.91 14.55 -12.69
CA TYR A 66 -2.05 15.55 -11.62
C TYR A 66 -0.93 15.43 -10.55
N PRO A 67 0.35 15.66 -10.92
CA PRO A 67 1.47 15.43 -10.02
C PRO A 67 1.43 16.31 -8.77
N ALA A 68 1.02 17.57 -8.89
CA ALA A 68 0.88 18.48 -7.74
C ALA A 68 -0.16 17.97 -6.72
N LYS A 69 -1.27 17.39 -7.18
CA LYS A 69 -2.26 16.77 -6.29
C LYS A 69 -1.73 15.50 -5.63
N SER A 70 -0.92 14.72 -6.35
CA SER A 70 -0.26 13.54 -5.81
C SER A 70 0.73 13.91 -4.70
N ILE A 71 1.55 14.92 -4.91
CA ILE A 71 2.48 15.44 -3.89
C ILE A 71 1.70 15.96 -2.68
N SER A 72 0.72 16.83 -2.90
CA SER A 72 -0.09 17.41 -1.83
C SER A 72 -0.78 16.35 -0.96
N ASN A 73 -1.32 15.30 -1.58
CA ASN A 73 -2.03 14.25 -0.85
C ASN A 73 -1.09 13.20 -0.23
N ASN A 74 -0.16 12.66 -1.04
CA ASN A 74 0.64 11.51 -0.63
C ASN A 74 1.83 11.91 0.25
N THR A 75 2.49 13.04 -0.07
CA THR A 75 3.70 13.49 0.62
C THR A 75 3.36 14.51 1.71
N ASN A 76 2.65 15.60 1.38
CA ASN A 76 2.31 16.60 2.40
C ASN A 76 1.35 16.03 3.45
N GLY A 77 0.55 15.02 3.12
CA GLY A 77 -0.34 14.38 4.07
C GLY A 77 0.38 13.80 5.29
N ILE A 78 1.46 13.05 5.10
CA ILE A 78 2.27 12.54 6.23
C ILE A 78 2.99 13.67 6.97
N MET A 79 3.49 14.67 6.23
CA MET A 79 4.15 15.84 6.81
C MET A 79 3.19 16.66 7.68
N ASN A 80 1.93 16.86 7.25
CA ASN A 80 0.90 17.53 8.05
C ASN A 80 0.64 16.82 9.38
N VAL A 81 0.53 15.48 9.36
CA VAL A 81 0.39 14.71 10.60
C VAL A 81 1.58 14.93 11.53
N HIS A 82 2.81 14.92 11.00
CA HIS A 82 4.01 15.16 11.78
C HIS A 82 4.03 16.60 12.36
N THR A 83 3.76 17.60 11.53
CA THR A 83 3.73 19.03 11.94
C THR A 83 2.72 19.25 13.06
N VAL A 84 1.51 18.69 12.93
CA VAL A 84 0.48 18.82 13.97
C VAL A 84 0.89 18.12 15.26
N LEU A 85 1.49 16.93 15.18
CA LEU A 85 1.96 16.21 16.37
C LEU A 85 3.11 16.98 17.07
N GLN A 86 4.01 17.60 16.34
CA GLN A 86 5.04 18.46 16.93
C GLN A 86 4.44 19.71 17.58
N LYS A 87 3.55 20.42 16.88
CA LYS A 87 2.91 21.65 17.35
C LYS A 87 2.10 21.43 18.63
N TYR A 88 1.51 20.27 18.79
CA TYR A 88 0.64 19.93 19.93
C TYR A 88 1.21 18.80 20.81
N GLU A 89 2.54 18.68 20.89
CA GLU A 89 3.24 17.59 21.56
C GLU A 89 2.80 17.38 23.02
N SER A 90 2.56 18.47 23.74
CA SER A 90 2.10 18.42 25.14
C SER A 90 0.64 17.99 25.31
N THR A 91 -0.18 18.06 24.27
CA THR A 91 -1.64 17.87 24.37
C THR A 91 -2.15 16.59 23.72
N HIS A 92 -1.40 16.00 22.78
CA HIS A 92 -1.80 14.75 22.15
C HIS A 92 -1.30 13.51 22.92
N ASN A 93 -1.96 12.36 22.71
CA ASN A 93 -1.59 11.08 23.29
C ASN A 93 -1.12 10.07 22.24
N VAL A 94 -0.77 10.51 21.05
CA VAL A 94 -0.34 9.64 19.96
C VAL A 94 1.01 9.02 20.31
N SER A 95 1.02 7.72 20.51
CA SER A 95 2.22 6.92 20.78
C SER A 95 2.81 6.31 19.52
N ARG A 96 1.98 6.13 18.47
CA ARG A 96 2.40 5.47 17.24
C ARG A 96 1.67 6.03 16.01
N VAL A 97 2.43 6.22 14.94
CA VAL A 97 1.92 6.50 13.58
C VAL A 97 2.40 5.39 12.67
N LEU A 98 1.47 4.78 11.93
CA LEU A 98 1.74 3.83 10.86
C LEU A 98 1.47 4.50 9.51
N PHE A 99 2.44 4.43 8.61
CA PHE A 99 2.33 4.91 7.24
C PHE A 99 2.31 3.75 6.26
N VAL A 100 1.34 3.74 5.36
CA VAL A 100 1.19 2.70 4.33
C VAL A 100 1.86 3.14 3.04
N SER A 101 2.86 2.36 2.61
CA SER A 101 3.60 2.54 1.37
C SER A 101 3.31 1.42 0.36
N THR A 102 4.15 1.25 -0.64
CA THR A 102 3.95 0.38 -1.80
C THR A 102 5.29 -0.09 -2.37
N ASP A 103 5.30 -1.25 -3.05
CA ASP A 103 6.40 -1.74 -3.87
C ASP A 103 6.92 -0.68 -4.87
N LYS A 104 6.06 0.21 -5.34
CA LYS A 104 6.42 1.27 -6.28
C LYS A 104 7.25 2.40 -5.69
N ALA A 105 7.39 2.44 -4.35
CA ALA A 105 8.32 3.34 -3.66
C ALA A 105 9.78 2.86 -3.74
N CYS A 106 9.99 1.55 -3.94
CA CYS A 106 11.31 0.99 -4.16
C CYS A 106 11.74 1.25 -5.62
N LEU A 107 12.89 1.88 -5.84
CA LEU A 107 13.38 2.28 -7.17
C LEU A 107 12.28 2.97 -8.02
N PRO A 108 11.71 4.08 -7.57
CA PRO A 108 10.49 4.65 -8.14
C PRO A 108 10.72 5.23 -9.54
N ILE A 109 9.82 4.95 -10.47
CA ILE A 109 9.82 5.51 -11.84
C ILE A 109 8.53 6.25 -12.18
N THR A 110 7.54 6.24 -11.29
CA THR A 110 6.25 6.93 -11.46
C THR A 110 6.09 8.05 -10.44
N THR A 111 5.26 9.05 -10.76
CA THR A 111 4.89 10.11 -9.79
C THR A 111 4.34 9.53 -8.50
N TYR A 112 3.48 8.51 -8.59
CA TYR A 112 2.96 7.80 -7.42
C TYR A 112 4.09 7.20 -6.59
N GLY A 113 4.99 6.42 -7.22
CA GLY A 113 6.13 5.80 -6.55
C GLY A 113 7.06 6.84 -5.92
N CYS A 114 7.39 7.93 -6.63
CA CYS A 114 8.21 9.01 -6.11
C CYS A 114 7.59 9.67 -4.88
N THR A 115 6.28 9.95 -4.88
CA THR A 115 5.62 10.55 -3.70
C THR A 115 5.66 9.63 -2.49
N LYS A 116 5.54 8.32 -2.69
CA LYS A 116 5.63 7.33 -1.61
C LYS A 116 7.07 7.16 -1.11
N ALA A 117 8.06 7.14 -2.01
CA ALA A 117 9.49 7.09 -1.66
C ALA A 117 9.91 8.30 -0.83
N ILE A 118 9.52 9.53 -1.23
CA ILE A 118 9.78 10.75 -0.45
C ILE A 118 9.12 10.64 0.93
N SER A 119 7.93 10.08 1.03
CA SER A 119 7.25 9.88 2.32
C SER A 119 7.96 8.85 3.21
N GLU A 120 8.56 7.80 2.63
CA GLU A 120 9.39 6.84 3.36
C GLU A 120 10.68 7.51 3.87
N PHE A 121 11.38 8.27 3.02
CA PHE A 121 12.58 9.02 3.42
C PHE A 121 12.27 10.03 4.53
N PHE A 122 11.15 10.74 4.40
CA PHE A 122 10.69 11.64 5.46
C PHE A 122 10.47 10.89 6.77
N LEU A 123 9.74 9.76 6.74
CA LEU A 123 9.49 8.93 7.91
C LEU A 123 10.79 8.47 8.56
N GLN A 124 11.75 7.99 7.76
CA GLN A 124 13.05 7.50 8.24
C GLN A 124 13.94 8.61 8.81
N GLY A 125 13.72 9.85 8.42
CA GLY A 125 14.44 11.04 8.93
C GLY A 125 13.82 11.68 10.16
N ILE A 126 12.67 11.20 10.67
CA ILE A 126 12.02 11.79 11.84
C ILE A 126 12.87 11.51 13.10
N ALA A 127 13.17 12.56 13.85
CA ALA A 127 13.91 12.42 15.10
C ALA A 127 13.14 11.61 16.15
N PRO A 128 13.82 10.80 16.97
CA PRO A 128 13.17 10.07 18.05
C PRO A 128 12.45 11.02 19.00
N GLY A 129 11.25 10.64 19.42
CA GLY A 129 10.40 11.44 20.31
C GLY A 129 9.32 10.59 20.98
N LYS A 130 8.29 11.25 21.49
CA LYS A 130 7.13 10.62 22.13
C LYS A 130 6.39 9.65 21.21
N THR A 131 6.29 9.99 19.93
CA THR A 131 5.57 9.23 18.92
C THR A 131 6.53 8.35 18.11
N LYS A 132 6.27 7.05 18.03
CA LYS A 132 6.98 6.12 17.14
C LYS A 132 6.35 6.13 15.76
N TRP A 133 7.19 6.26 14.73
CA TRP A 133 6.78 6.25 13.32
C TRP A 133 7.24 4.94 12.66
N VAL A 134 6.33 4.26 12.00
CA VAL A 134 6.58 2.97 11.33
C VAL A 134 5.95 3.02 9.96
N GLY A 135 6.70 2.62 8.92
CA GLY A 135 6.19 2.41 7.59
C GLY A 135 5.89 0.93 7.33
N ILE A 136 4.97 0.66 6.41
CA ILE A 136 4.84 -0.66 5.79
C ILE A 136 4.91 -0.51 4.27
N ARG A 137 5.56 -1.47 3.60
CA ARG A 137 5.66 -1.53 2.13
C ARG A 137 5.16 -2.90 1.69
N TYR A 138 4.24 -2.93 0.72
CA TYR A 138 3.69 -4.17 0.16
C TYR A 138 3.28 -4.01 -1.30
N GLY A 139 3.04 -5.14 -1.97
CA GLY A 139 2.64 -5.19 -3.37
C GLY A 139 1.14 -5.03 -3.60
N ASN A 140 0.64 -5.70 -4.64
CA ASN A 140 -0.75 -5.58 -5.04
C ASN A 140 -1.68 -6.35 -4.08
N VAL A 141 -2.67 -5.65 -3.53
CA VAL A 141 -3.77 -6.30 -2.80
C VAL A 141 -4.81 -6.78 -3.81
N LEU A 142 -5.05 -8.09 -3.85
CA LEU A 142 -6.02 -8.71 -4.73
C LEU A 142 -7.42 -8.10 -4.57
N ASN A 143 -8.12 -7.94 -5.69
CA ASN A 143 -9.47 -7.40 -5.74
C ASN A 143 -9.65 -6.00 -5.14
N SER A 144 -8.58 -5.22 -5.02
CA SER A 144 -8.70 -3.82 -4.59
C SER A 144 -9.35 -2.98 -5.70
N SER A 145 -10.11 -1.94 -5.32
CA SER A 145 -10.81 -1.06 -6.27
C SER A 145 -9.86 -0.51 -7.33
N GLY A 146 -10.21 -0.68 -8.62
CA GLY A 146 -9.43 -0.23 -9.77
C GLY A 146 -8.17 -1.08 -10.04
N SER A 147 -8.05 -2.28 -9.43
CA SER A 147 -6.97 -3.22 -9.73
C SER A 147 -7.32 -4.14 -10.91
N ILE A 148 -6.35 -5.00 -11.29
CA ILE A 148 -6.44 -5.83 -12.49
C ILE A 148 -7.58 -6.86 -12.45
N ILE A 149 -7.88 -7.46 -11.30
CA ILE A 149 -8.96 -8.46 -11.20
C ILE A 149 -10.34 -7.83 -11.47
N PRO A 150 -10.77 -6.74 -10.81
CA PRO A 150 -11.98 -6.04 -11.18
C PRO A 150 -12.03 -5.59 -12.65
N TYR A 151 -10.87 -5.20 -13.22
CA TYR A 151 -10.79 -4.87 -14.64
C TYR A 151 -11.10 -6.11 -15.52
N LEU A 152 -10.50 -7.25 -15.24
CA LEU A 152 -10.70 -8.50 -16.01
C LEU A 152 -12.15 -8.99 -15.86
N GLN A 153 -12.73 -8.93 -14.67
CA GLN A 153 -14.13 -9.29 -14.41
C GLN A 153 -15.10 -8.37 -15.18
N ALA A 154 -14.92 -7.06 -15.08
CA ALA A 154 -15.81 -6.08 -15.74
C ALA A 154 -15.73 -6.14 -17.27
N ASN A 155 -14.55 -6.42 -17.83
CA ASN A 155 -14.35 -6.50 -19.27
C ASN A 155 -14.56 -7.92 -19.83
N GLY A 156 -14.67 -8.94 -18.99
CA GLY A 156 -14.94 -10.32 -19.41
C GLY A 156 -16.13 -10.46 -20.35
N PRO A 157 -17.33 -9.97 -20.01
CA PRO A 157 -18.52 -10.06 -20.84
C PRO A 157 -18.49 -9.22 -22.12
N THR A 158 -17.50 -8.33 -22.31
CA THR A 158 -17.43 -7.45 -23.49
C THR A 158 -16.82 -8.16 -24.69
N SER A 159 -17.07 -7.69 -25.92
CA SER A 159 -16.49 -8.24 -27.15
C SER A 159 -15.02 -7.84 -27.38
N LYS A 160 -14.49 -6.87 -26.64
CA LYS A 160 -13.11 -6.38 -26.82
C LYS A 160 -12.11 -7.34 -26.17
N PRO A 161 -10.97 -7.66 -26.80
CA PRO A 161 -9.92 -8.45 -26.18
C PRO A 161 -9.37 -7.74 -24.95
N TYR A 162 -8.79 -8.51 -24.02
CA TYR A 162 -8.00 -7.94 -22.94
C TYR A 162 -6.72 -7.30 -23.48
N THR A 163 -6.15 -6.36 -22.74
CA THR A 163 -4.89 -5.73 -23.10
C THR A 163 -3.81 -6.09 -22.07
N LEU A 164 -2.81 -6.83 -22.50
CA LEU A 164 -1.62 -7.19 -21.73
C LEU A 164 -0.45 -6.31 -22.19
N THR A 165 0.22 -5.63 -21.27
CA THR A 165 1.33 -4.74 -21.63
C THR A 165 2.62 -5.48 -21.93
N HIS A 166 2.93 -6.54 -21.18
CA HIS A 166 4.11 -7.37 -21.43
C HIS A 166 3.92 -8.79 -20.87
N PRO A 167 4.26 -9.86 -21.63
CA PRO A 167 4.03 -11.25 -21.20
C PRO A 167 4.88 -11.68 -19.99
N GLU A 168 6.08 -11.13 -19.84
CA GLU A 168 6.97 -11.45 -18.71
C GLU A 168 6.71 -10.60 -17.45
N MET A 169 5.66 -9.78 -17.46
CA MET A 169 5.33 -8.92 -16.32
C MET A 169 4.93 -9.72 -15.11
N THR A 170 5.56 -9.41 -13.97
CA THR A 170 5.21 -10.02 -12.69
C THR A 170 4.74 -8.96 -11.69
N ARG A 171 3.92 -9.36 -10.74
CA ARG A 171 3.46 -8.51 -9.64
C ARG A 171 3.39 -9.31 -8.35
N PHE A 172 3.78 -8.69 -7.25
CA PHE A 172 3.52 -9.23 -5.93
C PHE A 172 2.02 -9.30 -5.66
N ILE A 173 1.58 -10.34 -4.95
CA ILE A 173 0.18 -10.56 -4.63
C ILE A 173 -0.01 -10.82 -3.14
N MET A 174 -1.06 -10.25 -2.58
CA MET A 174 -1.50 -10.52 -1.22
C MET A 174 -3.01 -10.35 -1.09
N THR A 175 -3.61 -11.01 -0.11
CA THR A 175 -5.02 -10.79 0.25
C THR A 175 -5.18 -9.56 1.13
N LEU A 176 -6.42 -9.08 1.27
CA LEU A 176 -6.74 -8.04 2.25
C LEU A 176 -6.40 -8.49 3.68
N SER A 177 -6.67 -9.74 4.03
CA SER A 177 -6.32 -10.31 5.35
C SER A 177 -4.82 -10.27 5.60
N HIS A 178 -3.98 -10.60 4.61
CA HIS A 178 -2.53 -10.47 4.74
C HIS A 178 -2.09 -9.03 4.96
N SER A 179 -2.76 -8.05 4.31
CA SER A 179 -2.44 -6.63 4.55
C SER A 179 -2.82 -6.18 5.96
N VAL A 180 -3.94 -6.68 6.51
CA VAL A 180 -4.34 -6.42 7.91
C VAL A 180 -3.33 -7.03 8.89
N ASN A 181 -2.92 -8.28 8.67
CA ASN A 181 -1.90 -8.94 9.51
C ASN A 181 -0.57 -8.18 9.50
N LEU A 182 -0.15 -7.66 8.34
CA LEU A 182 1.03 -6.81 8.25
C LEU A 182 0.90 -5.51 9.07
N ILE A 183 -0.27 -4.86 9.00
CA ILE A 183 -0.56 -3.66 9.78
C ILE A 183 -0.49 -3.95 11.27
N GLU A 184 -1.14 -5.02 11.73
CA GLU A 184 -1.11 -5.45 13.13
C GLU A 184 0.31 -5.78 13.59
N TYR A 185 1.05 -6.55 12.78
CA TYR A 185 2.44 -6.88 13.06
C TYR A 185 3.31 -5.61 13.19
N ALA A 186 3.22 -4.69 12.24
CA ALA A 186 4.00 -3.46 12.25
C ALA A 186 3.63 -2.55 13.43
N LEU A 187 2.35 -2.49 13.80
CA LEU A 187 1.90 -1.77 14.99
C LEU A 187 2.44 -2.35 16.30
N VAL A 188 2.70 -3.64 16.37
CA VAL A 188 3.23 -4.30 17.60
C VAL A 188 4.76 -4.32 17.59
N HIS A 189 5.39 -4.76 16.48
CA HIS A 189 6.80 -5.10 16.40
C HIS A 189 7.67 -4.06 15.70
N GLY A 190 7.09 -3.21 14.84
CA GLY A 190 7.85 -2.19 14.11
C GLY A 190 8.51 -1.19 15.08
N LYS A 191 9.79 -0.91 14.86
CA LYS A 191 10.52 0.11 15.62
C LYS A 191 10.40 1.47 14.96
N HIS A 192 10.82 2.51 15.67
CA HIS A 192 10.82 3.86 15.12
C HIS A 192 11.68 3.94 13.86
N ASN A 193 11.13 4.57 12.82
CA ASN A 193 11.77 4.77 11.51
C ASN A 193 12.03 3.49 10.69
N GLU A 194 11.46 2.35 11.07
CA GLU A 194 11.52 1.15 10.25
C GLU A 194 10.41 1.14 9.19
N ILE A 195 10.73 0.48 8.05
CA ILE A 195 9.74 0.08 7.06
C ILE A 195 9.63 -1.45 7.10
N VAL A 196 8.45 -1.95 7.43
CA VAL A 196 8.17 -3.38 7.54
C VAL A 196 7.61 -3.89 6.22
N ILE A 197 8.16 -4.99 5.73
CA ILE A 197 7.83 -5.62 4.46
C ILE A 197 7.47 -7.08 4.71
N PRO A 198 6.35 -7.59 4.21
CA PRO A 198 6.02 -9.00 4.33
C PRO A 198 6.79 -9.83 3.29
N PHE A 199 7.12 -11.07 3.61
CA PHE A 199 7.40 -12.07 2.58
C PHE A 199 6.08 -12.41 1.87
N ILE A 200 6.02 -12.16 0.56
CA ILE A 200 4.83 -12.43 -0.27
C ILE A 200 5.25 -13.04 -1.60
N TYR A 201 4.37 -13.86 -2.15
CA TYR A 201 4.55 -14.44 -3.48
C TYR A 201 4.24 -13.43 -4.58
N SER A 202 4.69 -13.76 -5.78
CA SER A 202 4.40 -13.05 -7.03
C SER A 202 3.58 -13.93 -7.97
N MET A 203 2.99 -13.30 -8.97
CA MET A 203 2.39 -14.00 -10.11
C MET A 203 2.87 -13.39 -11.43
N LYS A 204 2.91 -14.20 -12.49
CA LYS A 204 2.95 -13.66 -13.86
C LYS A 204 1.58 -13.10 -14.21
N ILE A 205 1.56 -11.90 -14.78
CA ILE A 205 0.30 -11.29 -15.23
C ILE A 205 -0.31 -12.08 -16.39
N ALA A 206 0.52 -12.68 -17.24
CA ALA A 206 0.06 -13.57 -18.31
C ALA A 206 -0.72 -14.78 -17.78
N ASP A 207 -0.29 -15.39 -16.64
CA ASP A 207 -1.01 -16.52 -16.03
C ASP A 207 -2.39 -16.08 -15.50
N LEU A 208 -2.48 -14.91 -14.90
CA LEU A 208 -3.77 -14.34 -14.49
C LEU A 208 -4.69 -14.12 -15.69
N PHE A 209 -4.15 -13.59 -16.81
CA PHE A 209 -4.91 -13.40 -18.04
C PHE A 209 -5.42 -14.74 -18.57
N ALA A 210 -4.58 -15.78 -18.66
CA ALA A 210 -4.96 -17.09 -19.15
C ALA A 210 -6.14 -17.70 -18.36
N ILE A 211 -6.17 -17.50 -17.04
CA ILE A 211 -7.30 -17.93 -16.18
C ILE A 211 -8.60 -17.24 -16.59
N PHE A 212 -8.56 -15.90 -16.72
CA PHE A 212 -9.75 -15.11 -17.08
C PHE A 212 -10.16 -15.29 -18.55
N GLU A 213 -9.22 -15.51 -19.46
CA GLU A 213 -9.49 -15.87 -20.85
C GLU A 213 -10.26 -17.17 -20.97
N LYS A 214 -9.85 -18.19 -20.23
CA LYS A 214 -10.57 -19.47 -20.16
C LYS A 214 -11.98 -19.29 -19.58
N LYS A 215 -12.11 -18.50 -18.50
CA LYS A 215 -13.40 -18.24 -17.87
C LYS A 215 -14.40 -17.55 -18.82
N PHE A 216 -13.97 -16.54 -19.55
CA PHE A 216 -14.84 -15.71 -20.39
C PHE A 216 -14.77 -16.05 -21.88
N ASN A 217 -14.07 -17.14 -22.27
CA ASN A 217 -13.81 -17.52 -23.65
C ASN A 217 -13.29 -16.34 -24.50
N LYS A 218 -12.21 -15.74 -24.07
CA LYS A 218 -11.69 -14.48 -24.56
C LYS A 218 -10.19 -14.58 -24.84
N SER A 219 -9.64 -13.66 -25.63
CA SER A 219 -8.22 -13.53 -25.88
C SER A 219 -7.66 -12.19 -25.37
N HIS A 220 -6.35 -12.04 -25.36
CA HIS A 220 -5.69 -10.77 -25.14
C HIS A 220 -4.87 -10.33 -26.37
N ILE A 221 -4.55 -9.06 -26.40
CA ILE A 221 -3.54 -8.47 -27.30
C ILE A 221 -2.41 -7.89 -26.47
N VAL A 222 -1.18 -8.06 -26.93
CA VAL A 222 -0.01 -7.45 -26.32
C VAL A 222 0.16 -6.02 -26.86
N THR A 223 0.14 -5.04 -25.98
CA THR A 223 0.16 -3.61 -26.37
C THR A 223 1.54 -2.96 -26.24
N GLY A 224 2.50 -3.63 -25.62
CA GLY A 224 3.78 -3.05 -25.22
C GLY A 224 3.72 -2.32 -23.88
N LEU A 225 4.89 -2.14 -23.24
CA LEU A 225 5.01 -1.43 -21.98
C LEU A 225 4.59 0.02 -22.12
N ARG A 226 3.86 0.52 -21.13
CA ARG A 226 3.59 1.95 -21.02
C ARG A 226 4.85 2.70 -20.58
N CYS A 227 4.88 4.00 -20.83
CA CYS A 227 5.92 4.84 -20.24
C CYS A 227 5.91 4.71 -18.73
N LYS A 228 7.08 4.54 -18.12
CA LYS A 228 7.22 4.38 -16.66
C LYS A 228 6.50 3.14 -16.08
N GLU A 229 6.46 2.04 -16.81
CA GLU A 229 5.95 0.77 -16.32
C GLU A 229 7.10 -0.23 -16.14
N LYS A 230 7.21 -0.84 -14.96
CA LYS A 230 8.20 -1.88 -14.68
C LYS A 230 7.70 -3.25 -15.12
N ILE A 231 8.60 -4.09 -15.64
CA ILE A 231 8.31 -5.52 -15.85
C ILE A 231 8.19 -6.22 -14.50
N HIS A 232 9.13 -5.98 -13.60
CA HIS A 232 9.15 -6.51 -12.23
C HIS A 232 9.10 -5.35 -11.23
N GLU A 233 8.40 -5.52 -10.13
CA GLU A 233 8.36 -4.56 -9.01
C GLU A 233 9.32 -5.00 -7.91
N ASP A 234 9.89 -4.05 -7.19
CA ASP A 234 10.85 -4.29 -6.13
C ASP A 234 10.23 -4.02 -4.76
N LEU A 235 10.49 -4.87 -3.78
CA LEU A 235 10.18 -4.65 -2.37
C LEU A 235 11.42 -4.28 -1.55
N ILE A 236 12.60 -4.82 -1.90
CA ILE A 236 13.87 -4.49 -1.28
C ILE A 236 14.90 -4.32 -2.39
N SER A 237 15.46 -3.14 -2.52
CA SER A 237 16.53 -2.84 -3.48
C SER A 237 17.88 -3.37 -3.01
N VAL A 238 18.86 -3.39 -3.93
CA VAL A 238 20.26 -3.76 -3.61
C VAL A 238 20.83 -2.87 -2.50
N SER A 239 20.55 -1.56 -2.54
CA SER A 239 21.05 -0.62 -1.53
C SER A 239 20.36 -0.80 -0.17
N GLU A 240 19.10 -1.20 -0.15
CA GLU A 240 18.35 -1.42 1.09
C GLU A 240 18.68 -2.76 1.75
N ALA A 241 19.15 -3.76 1.01
CA ALA A 241 19.45 -5.08 1.55
C ALA A 241 20.41 -5.03 2.76
N ASN A 242 21.45 -4.18 2.69
CA ASN A 242 22.42 -3.99 3.78
C ASN A 242 21.82 -3.22 5.00
N HIS A 243 20.65 -2.67 4.87
CA HIS A 243 19.91 -1.97 5.91
C HIS A 243 18.68 -2.76 6.38
N THR A 244 18.59 -4.02 5.99
CA THR A 244 17.41 -4.85 6.23
C THR A 244 17.77 -6.06 7.07
N TYR A 245 16.95 -6.37 8.07
CA TYR A 245 17.00 -7.65 8.78
C TYR A 245 15.67 -8.39 8.67
N LYS A 246 15.72 -9.71 8.81
CA LYS A 246 14.55 -10.59 8.78
C LYS A 246 14.08 -10.92 10.20
N ASN A 247 12.77 -10.87 10.42
CA ASN A 247 12.12 -11.33 11.65
C ASN A 247 10.89 -12.18 11.30
N GLY A 248 11.03 -13.49 11.36
CA GLY A 248 10.00 -14.43 10.91
C GLY A 248 9.68 -14.27 9.42
N ALA A 249 8.44 -14.00 9.10
CA ALA A 249 7.96 -13.77 7.74
C ALA A 249 8.06 -12.29 7.29
N TYR A 250 8.73 -11.45 8.05
CA TYR A 250 8.82 -10.02 7.77
C TYR A 250 10.25 -9.54 7.66
N TYR A 251 10.47 -8.56 6.80
CA TYR A 251 11.72 -7.82 6.67
C TYR A 251 11.53 -6.42 7.24
N HIS A 252 12.59 -5.89 7.83
CA HIS A 252 12.61 -4.57 8.44
C HIS A 252 13.75 -3.75 7.86
N ILE A 253 13.44 -2.75 7.05
CA ILE A 253 14.42 -1.77 6.59
C ILE A 253 14.62 -0.73 7.69
N THR A 254 15.85 -0.48 8.07
CA THR A 254 16.23 0.49 9.09
C THR A 254 17.05 1.64 8.48
N PRO A 255 17.04 2.84 9.10
CA PRO A 255 17.92 3.93 8.65
C PRO A 255 19.43 3.61 8.78
N SER A 256 19.77 2.72 9.70
CA SER A 256 21.16 2.34 9.98
C SER A 256 21.50 1.00 9.32
N SER A 257 22.76 0.81 8.97
CA SER A 257 23.26 -0.47 8.47
C SER A 257 23.09 -1.59 9.50
N VAL A 258 22.78 -2.78 9.03
CA VAL A 258 22.67 -4.00 9.84
C VAL A 258 23.89 -4.87 9.60
N SER A 259 24.59 -5.24 10.67
CA SER A 259 25.76 -6.14 10.57
C SER A 259 25.30 -7.58 10.27
N ASN A 260 25.99 -8.25 9.34
CA ASN A 260 25.76 -9.66 8.99
C ASN A 260 24.31 -9.98 8.59
N THR A 261 23.73 -9.18 7.70
CA THR A 261 22.43 -9.50 7.13
C THR A 261 22.56 -10.51 5.99
N ASP A 262 21.72 -11.57 6.01
CA ASP A 262 21.54 -12.52 4.89
C ASP A 262 20.39 -12.10 3.96
N VAL A 263 19.97 -10.84 4.03
CA VAL A 263 18.88 -10.34 3.19
C VAL A 263 19.41 -9.96 1.82
N HIS A 264 18.79 -10.53 0.80
CA HIS A 264 19.05 -10.22 -0.60
C HIS A 264 17.99 -9.27 -1.15
N PRO A 265 18.29 -8.57 -2.26
CA PRO A 265 17.26 -7.82 -2.98
C PRO A 265 16.05 -8.72 -3.26
N PHE A 266 14.86 -8.13 -3.15
CA PHE A 266 13.61 -8.87 -3.28
C PHE A 266 12.69 -8.18 -4.29
N ASP A 267 12.57 -8.80 -5.47
CA ASP A 267 11.71 -8.35 -6.57
C ASP A 267 10.68 -9.40 -6.97
N SER A 268 9.70 -9.01 -7.76
CA SER A 268 8.57 -9.84 -8.15
C SER A 268 8.88 -10.90 -9.21
N SER A 269 10.09 -10.98 -9.75
CA SER A 269 10.53 -12.10 -10.59
C SER A 269 10.87 -13.35 -9.77
N GLN A 270 11.00 -13.17 -8.45
CA GLN A 270 11.28 -14.23 -7.50
C GLN A 270 9.97 -14.79 -6.91
N HIS A 271 10.03 -16.02 -6.41
CA HIS A 271 8.90 -16.67 -5.71
C HIS A 271 7.56 -16.59 -6.46
N ILE A 272 7.60 -16.82 -7.78
CA ILE A 272 6.41 -16.81 -8.62
C ILE A 272 5.57 -18.05 -8.29
N ILE A 273 4.29 -17.84 -7.98
CA ILE A 273 3.33 -18.92 -7.78
C ILE A 273 3.05 -19.62 -9.11
N ALA A 274 3.07 -20.95 -9.13
CA ALA A 274 2.76 -21.71 -10.32
C ALA A 274 1.30 -21.50 -10.76
N HIS A 275 1.04 -21.57 -12.06
CA HIS A 275 -0.28 -21.30 -12.65
C HIS A 275 -1.42 -22.09 -11.97
N GLU A 276 -1.21 -23.37 -11.70
CA GLU A 276 -2.20 -24.24 -11.05
C GLU A 276 -2.51 -23.80 -9.62
N HIS A 277 -1.48 -23.39 -8.89
CA HIS A 277 -1.64 -22.86 -7.54
C HIS A 277 -2.27 -21.47 -7.53
N LEU A 278 -1.99 -20.64 -8.55
CA LEU A 278 -2.65 -19.33 -8.72
C LEU A 278 -4.15 -19.51 -8.94
N LEU A 279 -4.55 -20.45 -9.79
CA LEU A 279 -5.96 -20.78 -10.02
C LEU A 279 -6.65 -21.17 -8.71
N ALA A 280 -6.11 -22.16 -8.00
CA ALA A 280 -6.65 -22.62 -6.71
C ALA A 280 -6.69 -21.49 -5.66
N TYR A 281 -5.68 -20.61 -5.67
CA TYR A 281 -5.64 -19.46 -4.76
C TYR A 281 -6.75 -18.45 -5.06
N LEU A 282 -6.99 -18.12 -6.34
CA LEU A 282 -8.08 -17.22 -6.74
C LEU A 282 -9.46 -17.80 -6.43
N GLU A 283 -9.67 -19.11 -6.65
CA GLU A 283 -10.89 -19.82 -6.28
C GLU A 283 -11.13 -19.75 -4.77
N SER A 284 -10.11 -20.03 -3.96
CA SER A 284 -10.21 -19.97 -2.50
C SER A 284 -10.59 -18.60 -1.96
N GLN A 285 -10.34 -17.53 -2.73
CA GLN A 285 -10.70 -16.16 -2.40
C GLN A 285 -12.02 -15.70 -3.04
N SER A 286 -12.78 -16.61 -3.70
CA SER A 286 -14.01 -16.31 -4.46
C SER A 286 -13.79 -15.16 -5.48
N LEU A 287 -12.64 -15.14 -6.13
CA LEU A 287 -12.28 -14.12 -7.12
C LEU A 287 -12.62 -14.51 -8.55
N LEU A 288 -13.08 -15.73 -8.74
CA LEU A 288 -13.51 -16.27 -10.04
C LEU A 288 -15.04 -16.44 -10.13
N ASP A 289 -15.79 -16.08 -9.12
CA ASP A 289 -17.25 -16.14 -9.10
C ASP A 289 -17.93 -15.09 -10.00
#